data_48c6ef9b03d6d7f793fa46ab1f72c618
#
_entry.id   48c6ef9b03d6d7f793fa46ab1f72c618
#
_cell.length_a   1.000
_cell.length_b   1.000
_cell.length_c   1.000
_cell.angle_alpha   90.00
_cell.angle_beta   90.00
_cell.angle_gamma   90.00
#
_symmetry.space_group_name_H-M   'P 1'
#
loop_
_entity.id
_entity.type
_entity.pdbx_description
1 polymer ?
#
loop_
_entity_poly.entity_id
_entity_poly.type
_entity_poly.pdbx_seq_one_letter_code
_entity_poly.pdbx_strand_id
1 'polypeptide(L)'
;AVTRAIGAMLDRQIIVDPRVKGTITVYSEQPLSVREAYFNYLAALRGLGFTVVENAGLLKVVPEADAKLQAGTVSIGDVSRRGDQILTQIFKLNHENPNNLVAILRPLISPNNTINANPGNNSLVITDYADNLARLGKIIAALDQPSATDIDVVQLQHGVAADLAPLVQRLADGSSTAAPGVPGIAGGAVSVIADSRSNALIVRAANSARQQQVRAIIDKLDRPTQGGGPAGNVWVVHLKNADATKMAQVLRAAFA
;
A
#
# COMPACT_ATOMS: atom_id res chain seq x y z
N ALA A 1 -42.04 18.76 8.89
CA ALA A 1 -43.12 17.79 8.64
C ALA A 1 -42.56 16.39 8.36
N VAL A 2 -41.69 16.22 7.36
CA VAL A 2 -41.12 14.92 6.93
C VAL A 2 -40.36 14.21 8.07
N THR A 3 -39.48 14.91 8.78
CA THR A 3 -38.70 14.33 9.90
C THR A 3 -39.57 13.77 11.00
N ARG A 4 -40.70 14.43 11.31
CA ARG A 4 -41.66 13.92 12.31
C ARG A 4 -42.39 12.66 11.82
N ALA A 5 -42.72 12.61 10.54
CA ALA A 5 -43.36 11.43 9.95
C ALA A 5 -42.40 10.23 9.97
N ILE A 6 -41.13 10.43 9.59
CA ILE A 6 -40.13 9.37 9.64
C ILE A 6 -39.88 8.89 11.08
N GLY A 7 -39.82 9.83 12.06
CA GLY A 7 -39.69 9.45 13.47
C GLY A 7 -40.82 8.58 13.96
N ALA A 8 -42.06 8.90 13.58
CA ALA A 8 -43.23 8.11 13.90
C ALA A 8 -43.20 6.73 13.21
N MET A 9 -42.74 6.65 11.95
CA MET A 9 -42.64 5.37 11.22
C MET A 9 -41.55 4.44 11.78
N LEU A 10 -40.46 5.01 12.33
CA LEU A 10 -39.35 4.26 12.93
C LEU A 10 -39.60 3.91 14.40
N ASP A 11 -40.62 4.49 15.03
CA ASP A 11 -40.84 4.47 16.49
C ASP A 11 -39.59 4.97 17.26
N ARG A 12 -38.95 6.02 16.73
CA ARG A 12 -37.75 6.59 17.29
C ARG A 12 -37.84 8.10 17.40
N GLN A 13 -37.18 8.63 18.42
CA GLN A 13 -37.05 10.08 18.60
C GLN A 13 -35.97 10.62 17.67
N ILE A 14 -36.33 11.68 16.92
CA ILE A 14 -35.41 12.40 16.04
C ILE A 14 -35.26 13.83 16.56
N ILE A 15 -34.07 14.23 16.94
CA ILE A 15 -33.73 15.61 17.29
C ILE A 15 -33.14 16.28 16.04
N VAL A 16 -33.58 17.52 15.78
CA VAL A 16 -33.09 18.30 14.65
C VAL A 16 -32.27 19.47 15.18
N ASP A 17 -31.03 19.62 14.72
CA ASP A 17 -30.19 20.76 15.06
C ASP A 17 -30.84 22.06 14.52
N PRO A 18 -30.86 23.17 15.28
CA PRO A 18 -31.45 24.43 14.86
C PRO A 18 -30.90 25.01 13.56
N ARG A 19 -29.71 24.63 13.18
CA ARG A 19 -29.05 25.03 11.92
C ARG A 19 -29.59 24.30 10.68
N VAL A 20 -30.32 23.22 10.89
CA VAL A 20 -30.92 22.42 9.79
C VAL A 20 -32.11 23.20 9.25
N LYS A 21 -31.96 23.77 8.06
CA LYS A 21 -33.01 24.50 7.34
C LYS A 21 -33.10 23.99 5.93
N GLY A 22 -34.31 23.86 5.40
CA GLY A 22 -34.55 23.42 4.05
C GLY A 22 -35.88 22.67 3.91
N THR A 23 -36.29 22.48 2.67
CA THR A 23 -37.49 21.71 2.32
C THR A 23 -37.05 20.44 1.64
N ILE A 24 -37.53 19.32 2.14
CA ILE A 24 -37.31 18.01 1.53
C ILE A 24 -38.61 17.56 0.89
N THR A 25 -38.59 17.23 -0.39
CA THR A 25 -39.69 16.60 -1.11
C THR A 25 -39.26 15.16 -1.42
N VAL A 26 -39.94 14.20 -0.84
CA VAL A 26 -39.77 12.78 -1.16
C VAL A 26 -41.03 12.36 -1.95
N TYR A 27 -40.82 11.92 -3.18
CA TYR A 27 -41.84 11.42 -4.04
C TYR A 27 -41.62 9.93 -4.32
N SER A 28 -42.67 9.13 -4.25
CA SER A 28 -42.66 7.72 -4.63
C SER A 28 -43.95 7.35 -5.29
N GLU A 29 -43.88 6.69 -6.44
CA GLU A 29 -45.08 6.16 -7.14
C GLU A 29 -45.58 4.87 -6.53
N GLN A 30 -44.75 4.17 -5.79
CA GLN A 30 -45.09 2.91 -5.16
C GLN A 30 -45.01 3.02 -3.63
N PRO A 31 -45.80 2.18 -2.89
CA PRO A 31 -45.65 2.11 -1.45
C PRO A 31 -44.23 1.68 -1.07
N LEU A 32 -43.57 2.48 -0.21
CA LEU A 32 -42.23 2.20 0.30
C LEU A 32 -42.31 1.43 1.62
N SER A 33 -41.41 0.50 1.82
CA SER A 33 -41.18 -0.05 3.15
C SER A 33 -40.59 1.05 4.08
N VAL A 34 -40.77 0.91 5.39
CA VAL A 34 -40.25 1.83 6.39
C VAL A 34 -38.72 2.05 6.23
N ARG A 35 -38.04 0.98 5.89
CA ARG A 35 -36.61 1.01 5.66
C ARG A 35 -36.22 1.81 4.42
N GLU A 36 -36.92 1.63 3.32
CA GLU A 36 -36.68 2.40 2.07
C GLU A 36 -37.02 3.87 2.25
N ALA A 37 -38.15 4.17 2.94
CA ALA A 37 -38.53 5.53 3.27
C ALA A 37 -37.44 6.21 4.11
N TYR A 38 -36.81 5.49 5.05
CA TYR A 38 -35.71 6.01 5.83
C TYR A 38 -34.46 6.26 4.99
N PHE A 39 -34.09 5.35 4.09
CA PHE A 39 -32.93 5.55 3.19
C PHE A 39 -33.15 6.74 2.25
N ASN A 40 -34.35 6.89 1.68
CA ASN A 40 -34.70 8.05 0.86
C ASN A 40 -34.62 9.36 1.65
N TYR A 41 -35.01 9.34 2.92
CA TYR A 41 -34.87 10.49 3.80
C TYR A 41 -33.40 10.83 4.07
N LEU A 42 -32.55 9.85 4.32
CA LEU A 42 -31.09 10.07 4.51
C LEU A 42 -30.47 10.64 3.23
N ALA A 43 -30.79 10.11 2.06
CA ALA A 43 -30.30 10.60 0.79
C ALA A 43 -30.74 12.05 0.51
N ALA A 44 -31.99 12.37 0.83
CA ALA A 44 -32.50 13.73 0.69
C ALA A 44 -31.84 14.73 1.65
N LEU A 45 -31.55 14.33 2.89
CA LEU A 45 -30.79 15.13 3.85
C LEU A 45 -29.36 15.39 3.35
N ARG A 46 -28.70 14.36 2.83
CA ARG A 46 -27.36 14.48 2.27
C ARG A 46 -27.30 15.47 1.12
N GLY A 47 -28.30 15.49 0.24
CA GLY A 47 -28.42 16.48 -0.83
C GLY A 47 -28.49 17.93 -0.34
N LEU A 48 -28.92 18.14 0.91
CA LEU A 48 -28.97 19.46 1.58
C LEU A 48 -27.74 19.74 2.47
N GLY A 49 -26.76 18.83 2.51
CA GLY A 49 -25.56 18.96 3.38
C GLY A 49 -25.80 18.57 4.85
N PHE A 50 -26.84 17.80 5.12
CA PHE A 50 -27.18 17.31 6.48
C PHE A 50 -27.07 15.79 6.52
N THR A 51 -26.90 15.24 7.72
CA THR A 51 -26.86 13.79 7.95
C THR A 51 -27.51 13.44 9.29
N VAL A 52 -27.77 12.16 9.46
CA VAL A 52 -28.31 11.62 10.72
C VAL A 52 -27.21 10.88 11.46
N VAL A 53 -27.00 11.23 12.72
CA VAL A 53 -26.08 10.56 13.63
C VAL A 53 -26.91 9.84 14.70
N GLU A 54 -26.59 8.59 14.98
CA GLU A 54 -27.22 7.83 16.06
C GLU A 54 -26.28 7.82 17.27
N ASN A 55 -26.79 8.28 18.40
CA ASN A 55 -26.09 8.25 19.67
C ASN A 55 -27.02 7.73 20.76
N ALA A 56 -26.64 6.65 21.43
CA ALA A 56 -27.41 6.03 22.52
C ALA A 56 -28.91 5.77 22.18
N GLY A 57 -29.18 5.36 20.94
CA GLY A 57 -30.55 5.08 20.47
C GLY A 57 -31.34 6.30 20.01
N LEU A 58 -30.80 7.50 20.13
CA LEU A 58 -31.39 8.76 19.70
C LEU A 58 -30.85 9.14 18.32
N LEU A 59 -31.72 9.50 17.39
CA LEU A 59 -31.34 9.99 16.07
C LEU A 59 -31.25 11.51 16.10
N LYS A 60 -30.14 12.06 15.64
CA LYS A 60 -29.92 13.50 15.56
C LYS A 60 -29.57 13.92 14.14
N VAL A 61 -30.33 14.87 13.59
CA VAL A 61 -30.04 15.49 12.30
C VAL A 61 -29.09 16.65 12.52
N VAL A 62 -27.93 16.63 11.91
CA VAL A 62 -26.86 17.62 12.08
C VAL A 62 -26.24 18.00 10.74
N PRO A 63 -25.56 19.16 10.63
CA PRO A 63 -24.74 19.46 9.47
C PRO A 63 -23.66 18.39 9.27
N GLU A 64 -23.39 18.02 8.03
CA GLU A 64 -22.42 16.97 7.66
C GLU A 64 -21.02 17.26 8.24
N ALA A 65 -20.59 18.52 8.25
CA ALA A 65 -19.30 18.93 8.79
C ALA A 65 -19.13 18.61 10.28
N ASP A 66 -20.22 18.62 11.05
CA ASP A 66 -20.22 18.37 12.50
C ASP A 66 -20.47 16.90 12.84
N ALA A 67 -20.96 16.12 11.89
CA ALA A 67 -21.35 14.73 12.12
C ALA A 67 -20.18 13.84 12.58
N LYS A 68 -18.98 14.06 12.04
CA LYS A 68 -17.76 13.35 12.44
C LYS A 68 -17.40 13.51 13.92
N LEU A 69 -17.79 14.65 14.54
CA LEU A 69 -17.54 14.91 15.95
C LEU A 69 -18.60 14.28 16.86
N GLN A 70 -19.76 13.96 16.30
CA GLN A 70 -20.92 13.43 17.02
C GLN A 70 -21.21 11.96 16.70
N ALA A 71 -20.48 11.37 15.72
CA ALA A 71 -20.63 9.96 15.36
C ALA A 71 -20.16 9.07 16.53
N GLY A 72 -21.14 8.53 17.26
CA GLY A 72 -20.88 7.70 18.44
C GLY A 72 -20.65 6.21 18.11
N THR A 73 -20.92 5.77 16.89
CA THR A 73 -20.79 4.35 16.51
C THR A 73 -19.43 4.10 15.88
N VAL A 74 -18.59 3.34 16.60
CA VAL A 74 -17.33 2.81 16.08
C VAL A 74 -17.54 1.34 15.76
N SER A 75 -17.25 0.95 14.53
CA SER A 75 -17.32 -0.45 14.08
C SER A 75 -15.91 -1.00 13.86
N ILE A 76 -15.67 -2.23 14.31
CA ILE A 76 -14.45 -2.98 14.06
C ILE A 76 -14.86 -4.20 13.23
N GLY A 77 -14.24 -4.40 12.05
CA GLY A 77 -14.62 -5.46 11.14
C GLY A 77 -15.61 -4.99 10.07
N ASP A 78 -16.52 -5.90 9.63
CA ASP A 78 -17.47 -5.60 8.55
C ASP A 78 -18.50 -4.54 8.94
N VAL A 79 -18.83 -3.67 7.97
CA VAL A 79 -19.90 -2.67 8.14
C VAL A 79 -21.24 -3.35 8.18
N SER A 80 -21.82 -3.48 9.35
CA SER A 80 -23.15 -4.08 9.55
C SER A 80 -24.31 -3.16 9.14
N ARG A 81 -24.04 -1.87 8.97
CA ARG A 81 -25.05 -0.85 8.61
C ARG A 81 -24.91 -0.46 7.15
N ARG A 82 -26.01 -0.06 6.51
CA ARG A 82 -26.10 0.39 5.14
C ARG A 82 -26.76 1.77 5.06
N GLY A 83 -26.53 2.47 3.96
CA GLY A 83 -27.13 3.77 3.68
C GLY A 83 -26.22 4.96 4.02
N ASP A 84 -26.80 6.16 4.00
CA ASP A 84 -26.11 7.44 4.17
C ASP A 84 -25.97 7.85 5.67
N GLN A 85 -25.67 6.90 6.55
CA GLN A 85 -25.29 7.17 7.93
C GLN A 85 -23.77 7.31 8.04
N ILE A 86 -23.31 8.31 8.80
CA ILE A 86 -21.88 8.50 9.07
C ILE A 86 -21.46 7.59 10.24
N LEU A 87 -20.42 6.80 10.01
CA LEU A 87 -19.83 5.88 10.97
C LEU A 87 -18.33 6.02 10.98
N THR A 88 -17.71 5.65 12.10
CA THR A 88 -16.26 5.48 12.16
C THR A 88 -15.94 3.99 12.13
N GLN A 89 -15.05 3.60 11.21
CA GLN A 89 -14.61 2.22 11.08
C GLN A 89 -13.11 2.10 11.17
N ILE A 90 -12.66 1.04 11.83
CA ILE A 90 -11.25 0.68 11.95
C ILE A 90 -10.99 -0.51 11.03
N PHE A 91 -10.11 -0.32 10.05
CA PHE A 91 -9.63 -1.36 9.15
C PHE A 91 -8.24 -1.78 9.61
N LYS A 92 -8.07 -3.04 9.97
CA LYS A 92 -6.76 -3.64 10.22
C LYS A 92 -6.13 -4.06 8.90
N LEU A 93 -4.86 -3.74 8.73
CA LEU A 93 -4.06 -4.15 7.57
C LEU A 93 -3.08 -5.26 8.00
N ASN A 94 -2.89 -6.23 7.11
CA ASN A 94 -1.98 -7.35 7.37
C ASN A 94 -0.63 -7.16 6.66
N HIS A 95 -0.64 -6.56 5.48
CA HIS A 95 0.52 -6.53 4.58
C HIS A 95 0.95 -5.10 4.21
N GLU A 96 0.01 -4.22 3.89
CA GLU A 96 0.30 -2.87 3.43
C GLU A 96 0.51 -1.87 4.57
N ASN A 97 1.30 -0.82 4.27
CA ASN A 97 1.50 0.29 5.20
C ASN A 97 0.30 1.25 5.16
N PRO A 98 -0.31 1.58 6.31
CA PRO A 98 -1.48 2.44 6.35
C PRO A 98 -1.22 3.84 5.75
N ASN A 99 0.00 4.39 5.85
CA ASN A 99 0.32 5.69 5.26
C ASN A 99 0.21 5.70 3.73
N ASN A 100 0.60 4.61 3.07
CA ASN A 100 0.49 4.48 1.62
C ASN A 100 -0.97 4.47 1.18
N LEU A 101 -1.81 3.73 1.91
CA LEU A 101 -3.24 3.63 1.62
C LEU A 101 -3.99 4.95 1.86
N VAL A 102 -3.58 5.75 2.85
CA VAL A 102 -4.18 7.08 3.07
C VAL A 102 -4.08 7.94 1.81
N ALA A 103 -2.91 7.97 1.14
CA ALA A 103 -2.72 8.77 -0.07
C ALA A 103 -3.64 8.32 -1.21
N ILE A 104 -3.89 7.01 -1.34
CA ILE A 104 -4.74 6.42 -2.37
C ILE A 104 -6.24 6.62 -2.05
N LEU A 105 -6.62 6.46 -0.79
CA LEU A 105 -8.02 6.46 -0.37
C LEU A 105 -8.57 7.87 -0.11
N ARG A 106 -7.71 8.84 0.22
CA ARG A 106 -8.14 10.23 0.53
C ARG A 106 -9.06 10.85 -0.53
N PRO A 107 -8.77 10.72 -1.85
CA PRO A 107 -9.66 11.26 -2.90
C PRO A 107 -11.03 10.58 -2.99
N LEU A 108 -11.18 9.39 -2.40
CA LEU A 108 -12.41 8.60 -2.42
C LEU A 108 -13.32 8.87 -1.22
N ILE A 109 -12.87 9.67 -0.27
CA ILE A 109 -13.57 10.02 0.97
C ILE A 109 -14.23 11.39 0.80
N SER A 110 -15.44 11.54 1.33
CA SER A 110 -16.17 12.80 1.29
C SER A 110 -15.36 13.93 1.94
N PRO A 111 -15.41 15.17 1.40
CA PRO A 111 -14.57 16.29 1.86
C PRO A 111 -14.69 16.60 3.36
N ASN A 112 -15.87 16.40 3.93
CA ASN A 112 -16.16 16.65 5.34
C ASN A 112 -15.72 15.50 6.26
N ASN A 113 -15.35 14.36 5.70
CA ASN A 113 -15.00 13.15 6.42
C ASN A 113 -13.49 12.95 6.55
N THR A 114 -13.06 11.99 7.36
CA THR A 114 -11.66 11.84 7.74
C THR A 114 -11.12 10.43 7.55
N ILE A 115 -9.84 10.37 7.16
CA ILE A 115 -9.04 9.15 7.18
C ILE A 115 -7.74 9.44 7.93
N ASN A 116 -7.40 8.56 8.87
CA ASN A 116 -6.18 8.63 9.65
C ASN A 116 -5.48 7.27 9.64
N ALA A 117 -4.16 7.30 9.45
CA ALA A 117 -3.31 6.13 9.62
C ALA A 117 -2.90 5.98 11.09
N ASN A 118 -2.91 4.76 11.57
CA ASN A 118 -2.28 4.38 12.83
C ASN A 118 -1.20 3.33 12.56
N PRO A 119 0.05 3.76 12.34
CA PRO A 119 1.15 2.84 12.04
C PRO A 119 1.47 1.89 13.21
N GLY A 120 1.19 2.30 14.46
CA GLY A 120 1.53 1.52 15.64
C GLY A 120 0.85 0.14 15.71
N ASN A 121 -0.36 0.02 15.19
CA ASN A 121 -1.09 -1.25 15.11
C ASN A 121 -1.52 -1.61 13.68
N ASN A 122 -0.87 -1.03 12.69
CA ASN A 122 -1.11 -1.25 11.26
C ASN A 122 -2.59 -1.13 10.88
N SER A 123 -3.22 -0.03 11.26
CA SER A 123 -4.65 0.18 11.00
C SER A 123 -4.97 1.54 10.41
N LEU A 124 -6.12 1.61 9.72
CA LEU A 124 -6.74 2.83 9.22
C LEU A 124 -8.02 3.11 10.00
N VAL A 125 -8.17 4.35 10.43
CA VAL A 125 -9.41 4.85 11.06
C VAL A 125 -10.09 5.75 10.05
N ILE A 126 -11.25 5.34 9.53
CA ILE A 126 -11.99 6.08 8.51
C ILE A 126 -13.36 6.43 9.07
N THR A 127 -13.73 7.70 8.96
CA THR A 127 -15.08 8.18 9.27
C THR A 127 -15.70 8.62 7.96
N ASP A 128 -16.76 7.92 7.52
CA ASP A 128 -17.48 8.23 6.29
C ASP A 128 -18.87 7.59 6.31
N TYR A 129 -19.62 7.76 5.23
CA TYR A 129 -20.92 7.09 5.02
C TYR A 129 -20.77 5.57 4.98
N ALA A 130 -21.73 4.86 5.54
CA ALA A 130 -21.71 3.40 5.65
C ALA A 130 -21.51 2.69 4.30
N ASP A 131 -22.20 3.14 3.25
CA ASP A 131 -22.08 2.56 1.91
C ASP A 131 -20.70 2.84 1.29
N ASN A 132 -20.14 4.03 1.56
CA ASN A 132 -18.77 4.34 1.13
C ASN A 132 -17.72 3.53 1.90
N LEU A 133 -17.89 3.36 3.20
CA LEU A 133 -17.03 2.50 4.02
C LEU A 133 -17.05 1.04 3.54
N ALA A 134 -18.20 0.51 3.16
CA ALA A 134 -18.31 -0.83 2.57
C ALA A 134 -17.56 -0.93 1.22
N ARG A 135 -17.62 0.12 0.39
CA ARG A 135 -16.85 0.21 -0.85
C ARG A 135 -15.35 0.29 -0.57
N LEU A 136 -14.95 1.16 0.35
CA LEU A 136 -13.55 1.33 0.75
C LEU A 136 -12.99 0.04 1.34
N GLY A 137 -13.76 -0.70 2.13
CA GLY A 137 -13.37 -2.01 2.67
C GLY A 137 -13.00 -3.01 1.58
N LYS A 138 -13.76 -3.06 0.48
CA LYS A 138 -13.43 -3.90 -0.68
C LYS A 138 -12.15 -3.47 -1.37
N ILE A 139 -11.93 -2.16 -1.50
CA ILE A 139 -10.70 -1.61 -2.10
C ILE A 139 -9.51 -1.92 -1.21
N ILE A 140 -9.63 -1.71 0.11
CA ILE A 140 -8.58 -2.03 1.09
C ILE A 140 -8.23 -3.52 1.02
N ALA A 141 -9.21 -4.41 1.03
CA ALA A 141 -8.97 -5.86 0.93
C ALA A 141 -8.28 -6.27 -0.39
N ALA A 142 -8.55 -5.56 -1.48
CA ALA A 142 -7.87 -5.79 -2.76
C ALA A 142 -6.44 -5.23 -2.80
N LEU A 143 -6.13 -4.19 -2.03
CA LEU A 143 -4.80 -3.59 -1.95
C LEU A 143 -3.92 -4.23 -0.86
N ASP A 144 -4.53 -4.69 0.24
CA ASP A 144 -3.83 -5.37 1.35
C ASP A 144 -3.50 -6.83 1.01
N GLN A 145 -2.88 -7.02 -0.15
CA GLN A 145 -2.39 -8.33 -0.58
C GLN A 145 -0.97 -8.55 -0.02
N PRO A 146 -0.59 -9.78 0.30
CA PRO A 146 0.80 -10.08 0.61
C PRO A 146 1.63 -9.63 -0.58
N SER A 147 2.40 -8.56 -0.40
CA SER A 147 3.45 -8.24 -1.36
C SER A 147 4.31 -9.50 -1.43
N ALA A 148 4.48 -10.06 -2.62
CA ALA A 148 5.46 -11.11 -2.84
C ALA A 148 6.86 -10.50 -2.65
N THR A 149 7.20 -10.15 -1.41
CA THR A 149 8.55 -9.83 -0.96
C THR A 149 9.27 -11.15 -0.74
N ASP A 150 9.17 -12.07 -1.73
CA ASP A 150 9.98 -13.25 -1.71
C ASP A 150 11.43 -12.83 -1.78
N ILE A 151 12.18 -13.26 -0.79
CA ILE A 151 13.63 -13.16 -0.80
C ILE A 151 14.10 -14.16 -1.86
N ASP A 152 14.61 -13.64 -2.96
CA ASP A 152 15.22 -14.47 -4.01
C ASP A 152 16.71 -14.63 -3.71
N VAL A 153 17.18 -15.86 -3.70
CA VAL A 153 18.59 -16.19 -3.50
C VAL A 153 19.15 -16.64 -4.85
N VAL A 154 19.93 -15.77 -5.47
CA VAL A 154 20.54 -16.03 -6.78
C VAL A 154 21.99 -16.45 -6.58
N GLN A 155 22.33 -17.71 -6.86
CA GLN A 155 23.70 -18.18 -6.87
C GLN A 155 24.43 -17.69 -8.10
N LEU A 156 25.63 -17.13 -7.89
CA LEU A 156 26.50 -16.67 -8.96
C LEU A 156 27.43 -17.80 -9.43
N GLN A 157 27.62 -17.88 -10.74
CA GLN A 157 28.46 -18.90 -11.36
C GLN A 157 29.86 -18.37 -11.74
N HIS A 158 29.96 -17.09 -12.07
CA HIS A 158 31.16 -16.51 -12.69
C HIS A 158 31.68 -15.29 -11.90
N GLY A 159 30.78 -14.51 -11.31
CA GLY A 159 31.13 -13.33 -10.55
C GLY A 159 31.28 -13.60 -9.04
N VAL A 160 31.88 -12.66 -8.33
CA VAL A 160 31.96 -12.65 -6.87
C VAL A 160 30.81 -11.84 -6.32
N ALA A 161 30.05 -12.42 -5.39
CA ALA A 161 28.84 -11.79 -4.83
C ALA A 161 29.14 -10.43 -4.16
N ALA A 162 30.27 -10.31 -3.47
CA ALA A 162 30.70 -9.07 -2.82
C ALA A 162 30.91 -7.91 -3.80
N ASP A 163 31.39 -8.20 -5.01
CA ASP A 163 31.66 -7.18 -6.03
C ASP A 163 30.40 -6.81 -6.82
N LEU A 164 29.54 -7.80 -7.08
CA LEU A 164 28.32 -7.61 -7.85
C LEU A 164 27.20 -6.95 -7.06
N ALA A 165 27.08 -7.19 -5.76
CA ALA A 165 26.02 -6.62 -4.94
C ALA A 165 25.92 -5.08 -5.04
N PRO A 166 27.01 -4.29 -4.86
CA PRO A 166 26.92 -2.84 -4.96
C PRO A 166 26.62 -2.34 -6.38
N LEU A 167 27.01 -3.09 -7.41
CA LEU A 167 26.69 -2.75 -8.80
C LEU A 167 25.22 -2.98 -9.11
N VAL A 168 24.68 -4.14 -8.71
CA VAL A 168 23.27 -4.48 -8.87
C VAL A 168 22.41 -3.50 -8.09
N GLN A 169 22.77 -3.17 -6.85
CA GLN A 169 22.08 -2.18 -6.04
C GLN A 169 21.99 -0.82 -6.73
N ARG A 170 23.10 -0.29 -7.25
CA ARG A 170 23.14 0.98 -7.98
C ARG A 170 22.29 0.95 -9.25
N LEU A 171 22.33 -0.14 -10.01
CA LEU A 171 21.56 -0.28 -11.23
C LEU A 171 20.05 -0.42 -10.93
N ALA A 172 19.71 -1.08 -9.85
CA ALA A 172 18.34 -1.20 -9.38
C ALA A 172 17.80 0.14 -8.86
N ASP A 173 18.61 0.90 -8.12
CA ASP A 173 18.22 2.21 -7.58
C ASP A 173 18.33 3.32 -8.66
N GLY A 174 19.25 3.22 -9.58
CA GLY A 174 19.54 4.23 -10.61
C GLY A 174 18.46 4.42 -11.68
N SER A 175 17.46 3.59 -11.73
CA SER A 175 16.24 3.85 -12.51
C SER A 175 15.29 4.86 -11.84
N SER A 176 15.68 5.41 -10.69
CA SER A 176 14.97 6.48 -9.98
C SER A 176 15.79 7.80 -9.97
N THR A 177 16.28 8.25 -11.13
CA THR A 177 16.67 9.65 -11.30
C THR A 177 15.40 10.51 -11.29
N ALA A 178 14.82 10.68 -10.10
CA ALA A 178 13.86 11.73 -9.86
C ALA A 178 14.60 13.06 -10.00
N ALA A 179 14.19 13.88 -10.98
CA ALA A 179 14.62 15.26 -11.06
C ALA A 179 14.32 15.94 -9.71
N PRO A 180 15.20 16.82 -9.19
CA PRO A 180 14.99 17.51 -7.93
C PRO A 180 13.69 18.33 -8.02
N GLY A 181 12.65 17.96 -7.25
CA GLY A 181 11.41 18.72 -7.16
C GLY A 181 10.11 17.98 -7.49
N VAL A 182 10.18 16.74 -7.95
CA VAL A 182 8.98 15.89 -8.05
C VAL A 182 9.00 14.92 -6.87
N PRO A 183 7.94 14.84 -6.02
CA PRO A 183 7.82 13.76 -5.06
C PRO A 183 7.78 12.45 -5.86
N GLY A 184 8.95 11.80 -5.98
CA GLY A 184 9.04 10.51 -6.66
C GLY A 184 8.10 9.56 -5.96
N ILE A 185 7.22 8.94 -6.71
CA ILE A 185 6.59 7.69 -6.31
C ILE A 185 7.77 6.82 -5.87
N ALA A 186 7.88 6.56 -4.59
CA ALA A 186 8.90 5.69 -4.03
C ALA A 186 8.67 4.31 -4.64
N GLY A 187 9.24 4.10 -5.81
CA GLY A 187 9.29 2.80 -6.46
C GLY A 187 10.03 1.90 -5.47
N GLY A 188 9.33 0.93 -4.90
CA GLY A 188 9.73 0.15 -3.75
C GLY A 188 11.20 -0.19 -3.75
N ALA A 189 11.85 0.10 -2.63
CA ALA A 189 13.27 -0.09 -2.43
C ALA A 189 13.67 -1.56 -2.73
N VAL A 190 14.67 -1.71 -3.57
CA VAL A 190 15.32 -3.01 -3.79
C VAL A 190 16.48 -3.08 -2.80
N SER A 191 16.63 -4.20 -2.12
CA SER A 191 17.78 -4.48 -1.27
C SER A 191 18.53 -5.68 -1.81
N VAL A 192 19.83 -5.53 -2.07
CA VAL A 192 20.71 -6.60 -2.56
C VAL A 192 21.81 -6.79 -1.54
N ILE A 193 21.92 -7.98 -0.99
CA ILE A 193 22.93 -8.35 0.02
C ILE A 193 23.77 -9.49 -0.55
N ALA A 194 25.11 -9.37 -0.43
CA ALA A 194 26.00 -10.46 -0.80
C ALA A 194 26.14 -11.47 0.35
N ASP A 195 25.93 -12.73 0.07
CA ASP A 195 26.39 -13.83 0.94
C ASP A 195 27.72 -14.40 0.40
N SER A 196 28.81 -13.99 1.02
CA SER A 196 30.16 -14.40 0.64
C SER A 196 30.40 -15.90 0.84
N ARG A 197 29.66 -16.55 1.73
CA ARG A 197 29.84 -17.96 2.07
C ARG A 197 29.31 -18.89 0.98
N SER A 198 28.15 -18.55 0.41
CA SER A 198 27.52 -19.34 -0.64
C SER A 198 27.74 -18.74 -2.04
N ASN A 199 28.47 -17.60 -2.15
CA ASN A 199 28.63 -16.81 -3.37
C ASN A 199 27.29 -16.51 -4.03
N ALA A 200 26.31 -16.08 -3.23
CA ALA A 200 24.96 -15.79 -3.67
C ALA A 200 24.58 -14.33 -3.39
N LEU A 201 23.65 -13.81 -4.19
CA LEU A 201 23.01 -12.54 -3.95
C LEU A 201 21.62 -12.77 -3.37
N ILE A 202 21.36 -12.20 -2.21
CA ILE A 202 20.05 -12.17 -1.56
C ILE A 202 19.35 -10.92 -2.04
N VAL A 203 18.31 -11.08 -2.85
CA VAL A 203 17.54 -9.98 -3.44
C VAL A 203 16.18 -9.89 -2.78
N ARG A 204 15.85 -8.71 -2.28
CA ARG A 204 14.52 -8.37 -1.78
C ARG A 204 13.99 -7.18 -2.60
N ALA A 205 12.85 -7.36 -3.24
CA ALA A 205 12.21 -6.32 -4.05
C ALA A 205 10.77 -6.09 -3.58
N ALA A 206 10.24 -4.89 -3.77
CA ALA A 206 8.90 -4.52 -3.33
C ALA A 206 7.78 -5.20 -4.13
N ASN A 207 8.07 -5.69 -5.33
CA ASN A 207 7.11 -6.41 -6.17
C ASN A 207 7.81 -7.38 -7.13
N SER A 208 7.07 -8.34 -7.67
CA SER A 208 7.58 -9.37 -8.56
C SER A 208 8.17 -8.82 -9.87
N ALA A 209 7.64 -7.73 -10.40
CA ALA A 209 8.17 -7.10 -11.61
C ALA A 209 9.58 -6.52 -11.37
N ARG A 210 9.81 -5.88 -10.23
CA ARG A 210 11.13 -5.39 -9.82
C ARG A 210 12.11 -6.54 -9.57
N GLN A 211 11.65 -7.62 -8.95
CA GLN A 211 12.44 -8.80 -8.72
C GLN A 211 12.94 -9.40 -10.03
N GLN A 212 12.05 -9.55 -11.02
CA GLN A 212 12.43 -10.03 -12.36
C GLN A 212 13.43 -9.09 -13.06
N GLN A 213 13.27 -7.78 -12.93
CA GLN A 213 14.23 -6.80 -13.46
C GLN A 213 15.62 -6.97 -12.84
N VAL A 214 15.70 -7.10 -11.51
CA VAL A 214 16.96 -7.30 -10.81
C VAL A 214 17.61 -8.63 -11.22
N ARG A 215 16.82 -9.68 -11.31
CA ARG A 215 17.30 -10.99 -11.78
C ARG A 215 17.87 -10.92 -13.20
N ALA A 216 17.18 -10.23 -14.12
CA ALA A 216 17.70 -10.00 -15.46
C ALA A 216 18.99 -9.17 -15.50
N ILE A 217 19.20 -8.26 -14.56
CA ILE A 217 20.46 -7.52 -14.41
C ILE A 217 21.56 -8.45 -13.91
N ILE A 218 21.28 -9.29 -12.90
CA ILE A 218 22.24 -10.26 -12.36
C ILE A 218 22.65 -11.24 -13.46
N ASP A 219 21.73 -11.81 -14.21
CA ASP A 219 22.01 -12.75 -15.31
C ASP A 219 22.86 -12.13 -16.43
N LYS A 220 22.77 -10.82 -16.65
CA LYS A 220 23.61 -10.10 -17.61
C LYS A 220 25.00 -9.81 -17.07
N LEU A 221 25.17 -9.64 -15.77
CA LEU A 221 26.43 -9.34 -15.10
C LEU A 221 27.22 -10.60 -14.77
N ASP A 222 26.53 -11.71 -14.43
CA ASP A 222 27.14 -13.00 -14.11
C ASP A 222 27.45 -13.79 -15.38
N ARG A 223 28.30 -13.19 -16.24
CA ARG A 223 28.78 -13.87 -17.47
C ARG A 223 30.25 -14.22 -17.33
N PRO A 224 30.71 -15.30 -17.97
CA PRO A 224 32.11 -15.59 -18.03
C PRO A 224 32.83 -14.41 -18.70
N THR A 225 33.72 -13.77 -18.00
CA THR A 225 34.57 -12.71 -18.54
C THR A 225 35.51 -13.39 -19.55
N GLN A 226 35.34 -13.08 -20.83
CA GLN A 226 36.30 -13.53 -21.84
C GLN A 226 37.63 -12.87 -21.52
N GLY A 227 38.50 -13.54 -20.75
CA GLY A 227 39.84 -13.06 -20.46
C GLY A 227 40.29 -13.07 -18.98
N GLY A 228 39.44 -13.51 -18.03
CA GLY A 228 39.85 -13.58 -16.64
C GLY A 228 39.09 -14.66 -15.87
N GLY A 229 39.68 -15.80 -15.66
CA GLY A 229 39.18 -16.78 -14.70
C GLY A 229 39.22 -16.26 -13.28
N PRO A 230 38.61 -16.95 -12.26
CA PRO A 230 38.46 -16.51 -10.87
C PRO A 230 39.80 -16.36 -10.08
N ALA A 231 40.91 -16.59 -10.70
CA ALA A 231 42.26 -16.26 -10.24
C ALA A 231 42.79 -15.21 -11.19
N GLY A 232 42.68 -13.90 -10.82
CA GLY A 232 43.23 -12.84 -11.61
C GLY A 232 44.64 -13.17 -12.11
N ASN A 233 45.02 -12.78 -13.31
CA ASN A 233 46.35 -12.80 -13.97
C ASN A 233 47.38 -13.89 -13.53
N VAL A 234 46.97 -14.92 -12.83
CA VAL A 234 47.80 -16.01 -12.37
C VAL A 234 47.55 -17.26 -13.22
N TRP A 235 48.49 -17.57 -14.10
CA TRP A 235 48.47 -18.77 -14.89
C TRP A 235 49.39 -19.80 -14.26
N VAL A 236 48.83 -20.95 -13.89
CA VAL A 236 49.62 -22.09 -13.41
C VAL A 236 49.93 -23.00 -14.57
N VAL A 237 51.19 -23.01 -14.96
CA VAL A 237 51.67 -23.89 -16.04
C VAL A 237 52.47 -25.04 -15.44
N HIS A 238 52.02 -26.28 -15.63
CA HIS A 238 52.72 -27.48 -15.20
C HIS A 238 53.81 -27.82 -16.22
N LEU A 239 55.06 -27.75 -15.77
CA LEU A 239 56.20 -28.11 -16.61
C LEU A 239 56.48 -29.62 -16.53
N LYS A 240 56.58 -30.27 -17.68
CA LYS A 240 56.81 -31.73 -17.74
C LYS A 240 58.31 -32.10 -17.69
N ASN A 241 59.19 -31.27 -18.27
CA ASN A 241 60.60 -31.59 -18.49
C ASN A 241 61.58 -30.48 -18.09
N ALA A 242 61.13 -29.47 -17.35
CA ALA A 242 61.97 -28.34 -16.93
C ALA A 242 61.74 -28.02 -15.47
N ASP A 243 62.79 -27.51 -14.82
CA ASP A 243 62.72 -27.02 -13.46
C ASP A 243 62.01 -25.66 -13.42
N ALA A 244 60.92 -25.58 -12.63
CA ALA A 244 60.07 -24.38 -12.54
C ALA A 244 60.84 -23.14 -12.02
N THR A 245 61.79 -23.32 -11.11
CA THR A 245 62.54 -22.21 -10.54
C THR A 245 63.53 -21.61 -11.55
N LYS A 246 64.19 -22.45 -12.35
CA LYS A 246 65.07 -21.99 -13.43
C LYS A 246 64.29 -21.31 -14.53
N MET A 247 63.11 -21.87 -14.92
CA MET A 247 62.27 -21.30 -15.95
C MET A 247 61.70 -19.94 -15.51
N ALA A 248 61.33 -19.79 -14.26
CA ALA A 248 60.83 -18.54 -13.70
C ALA A 248 61.91 -17.41 -13.74
N GLN A 249 63.18 -17.77 -13.51
CA GLN A 249 64.30 -16.79 -13.59
C GLN A 249 64.51 -16.35 -15.04
N VAL A 250 64.48 -17.28 -15.99
CA VAL A 250 64.65 -16.96 -17.43
C VAL A 250 63.46 -16.09 -17.91
N LEU A 251 62.24 -16.41 -17.54
CA LEU A 251 61.07 -15.62 -17.91
C LEU A 251 61.12 -14.19 -17.28
N ARG A 252 61.54 -14.08 -16.03
CA ARG A 252 61.73 -12.73 -15.42
C ARG A 252 62.79 -11.91 -16.15
N ALA A 253 63.89 -12.54 -16.58
CA ALA A 253 64.94 -11.83 -17.34
C ALA A 253 64.50 -11.48 -18.76
N ALA A 254 63.58 -12.24 -19.37
CA ALA A 254 63.06 -11.95 -20.70
C ALA A 254 61.97 -10.85 -20.74
N PHE A 255 61.29 -10.61 -19.62
CA PHE A 255 60.20 -9.64 -19.52
C PHE A 255 60.51 -8.48 -18.58
N ALA A 256 61.75 -8.35 -18.09
CA ALA A 256 62.22 -7.19 -17.40
C ALA A 256 62.84 -6.20 -18.41
#